data_2a4f254db48a76c3b0e201898bb26065
#
_entry.id   2a4f254db48a76c3b0e201898bb26065
#
_cell.length_a   1.000
_cell.length_b   1.000
_cell.length_c   1.000
_cell.angle_alpha   90.00
_cell.angle_beta   90.00
_cell.angle_gamma   90.00
#
_symmetry.space_group_name_H-M   'P 1'
#
loop_
_entity.id
_entity.type
_entity.pdbx_description
1 polymer ?
#
loop_
_entity_poly.entity_id
_entity_poly.type
_entity_poly.pdbx_seq_one_letter_code
_entity_poly.pdbx_strand_id
1 'polypeptide(L)'
;MSVQHSKASLHAYYAEALRNGRSTGEKLCAPVPARFLALLASLPADTPRRALDLGYGAGTYTIALAEAGFTVVAVDQAPAEPLLHRLLPHKDLAERVTVVESLIEKYAVQEDFGLLVAKDVLHYLSQHDVERLLTGAVRSSRSVNLHYLEVFTAISRTDARGGQIHIEGEARYTSDTLGRALERIYDGWDVSVRWEDHTEQDTRSGRSYFEATRATVVASRRFPAPVSPAATSGRETA
;
A
#
# COMPACT_ATOMS: atom_id res chain seq x y z
N MET A 1 -29.28 -10.93 10.68
CA MET A 1 -28.32 -12.07 10.83
C MET A 1 -26.97 -11.61 10.39
N SER A 2 -25.90 -12.00 11.07
CA SER A 2 -24.52 -11.66 10.67
C SER A 2 -23.98 -12.77 9.77
N VAL A 3 -23.32 -12.41 8.66
CA VAL A 3 -22.68 -13.34 7.73
C VAL A 3 -21.17 -13.19 7.87
N GLN A 4 -20.48 -14.31 8.08
CA GLN A 4 -19.02 -14.33 8.12
C GLN A 4 -18.47 -14.87 6.80
N HIS A 5 -17.58 -14.13 6.15
CA HIS A 5 -16.85 -14.55 4.97
C HIS A 5 -15.43 -14.97 5.34
N SER A 6 -14.99 -16.12 4.81
CA SER A 6 -13.60 -16.55 4.93
C SER A 6 -12.67 -15.74 4.04
N LYS A 7 -11.38 -15.69 4.37
CA LYS A 7 -10.34 -15.10 3.49
C LYS A 7 -10.36 -15.74 2.10
N ALA A 8 -10.61 -17.05 2.00
CA ALA A 8 -10.66 -17.76 0.73
C ALA A 8 -11.83 -17.28 -0.15
N SER A 9 -13.02 -17.05 0.43
CA SER A 9 -14.16 -16.53 -0.34
C SER A 9 -13.93 -15.09 -0.78
N LEU A 10 -13.28 -14.28 0.04
CA LEU A 10 -12.88 -12.93 -0.32
C LEU A 10 -11.88 -12.92 -1.49
N HIS A 11 -10.86 -13.79 -1.41
CA HIS A 11 -9.88 -13.95 -2.48
C HIS A 11 -10.53 -14.35 -3.81
N ALA A 12 -11.42 -15.36 -3.79
CA ALA A 12 -12.14 -15.78 -4.98
C ALA A 12 -12.97 -14.63 -5.59
N TYR A 13 -13.64 -13.84 -4.74
CA TYR A 13 -14.41 -12.66 -5.16
C TYR A 13 -13.52 -11.63 -5.86
N TYR A 14 -12.35 -11.29 -5.29
CA TYR A 14 -11.44 -10.32 -5.90
C TYR A 14 -10.81 -10.83 -7.19
N ALA A 15 -10.39 -12.07 -7.24
CA ALA A 15 -9.85 -12.69 -8.45
C ALA A 15 -10.88 -12.68 -9.59
N GLU A 16 -12.14 -12.93 -9.28
CA GLU A 16 -13.23 -12.86 -10.25
C GLU A 16 -13.53 -11.41 -10.67
N ALA A 17 -13.57 -10.46 -9.72
CA ALA A 17 -13.77 -9.06 -10.02
C ALA A 17 -12.70 -8.52 -10.97
N LEU A 18 -11.42 -8.82 -10.72
CA LEU A 18 -10.30 -8.43 -11.59
C LEU A 18 -10.41 -9.02 -12.99
N ARG A 19 -10.76 -10.33 -13.10
CA ARG A 19 -10.99 -10.96 -14.40
C ARG A 19 -12.13 -10.31 -15.19
N ASN A 20 -13.14 -9.80 -14.49
CA ASN A 20 -14.28 -9.08 -15.08
C ASN A 20 -14.02 -7.57 -15.27
N GLY A 21 -12.77 -7.11 -15.17
CA GLY A 21 -12.39 -5.71 -15.37
C GLY A 21 -12.86 -4.77 -14.27
N ARG A 22 -13.00 -5.27 -13.03
CA ARG A 22 -13.40 -4.48 -11.86
C ARG A 22 -12.30 -4.55 -10.80
N SER A 23 -11.99 -3.43 -10.20
CA SER A 23 -11.34 -3.35 -8.90
C SER A 23 -12.42 -3.17 -7.83
N THR A 24 -12.08 -3.36 -6.57
CA THR A 24 -13.02 -3.16 -5.46
C THR A 24 -13.54 -1.74 -5.41
N GLY A 25 -14.82 -1.55 -5.75
CA GLY A 25 -15.49 -0.25 -5.74
C GLY A 25 -15.10 0.73 -6.86
N GLU A 26 -13.98 0.51 -7.54
CA GLU A 26 -13.47 1.41 -8.58
C GLU A 26 -13.40 0.72 -9.95
N LYS A 27 -13.48 1.53 -11.02
CA LYS A 27 -13.17 1.04 -12.38
C LYS A 27 -11.72 0.60 -12.44
N LEU A 28 -11.42 -0.47 -13.18
CA LEU A 28 -10.09 -1.06 -13.32
C LEU A 28 -8.98 -0.05 -13.68
N CYS A 29 -9.35 1.05 -14.33
CA CYS A 29 -8.46 2.11 -14.78
C CYS A 29 -8.79 3.45 -14.09
N ALA A 30 -9.25 3.44 -12.84
CA ALA A 30 -9.39 4.69 -12.10
C ALA A 30 -8.04 5.41 -12.03
N PRO A 31 -7.99 6.72 -12.27
CA PRO A 31 -6.73 7.46 -12.24
C PRO A 31 -6.18 7.48 -10.81
N VAL A 32 -4.85 7.44 -10.71
CA VAL A 32 -4.16 7.64 -9.42
C VAL A 32 -4.51 9.03 -8.89
N PRO A 33 -4.84 9.18 -7.60
CA PRO A 33 -5.15 10.48 -7.03
C PRO A 33 -4.03 11.51 -7.24
N ALA A 34 -4.41 12.74 -7.60
CA ALA A 34 -3.45 13.83 -7.85
C ALA A 34 -2.50 14.07 -6.66
N ARG A 35 -3.00 13.86 -5.43
CA ARG A 35 -2.18 13.94 -4.21
C ARG A 35 -1.02 12.94 -4.19
N PHE A 36 -1.23 11.72 -4.69
CA PHE A 36 -0.16 10.72 -4.77
C PHE A 36 0.85 11.09 -5.86
N LEU A 37 0.39 11.57 -7.01
CA LEU A 37 1.29 12.06 -8.07
C LEU A 37 2.12 13.25 -7.60
N ALA A 38 1.51 14.18 -6.85
CA ALA A 38 2.23 15.30 -6.24
C ALA A 38 3.28 14.81 -5.23
N LEU A 39 2.94 13.78 -4.43
CA LEU A 39 3.88 13.15 -3.50
C LEU A 39 5.07 12.55 -4.26
N LEU A 40 4.85 11.80 -5.35
CA LEU A 40 5.92 11.25 -6.18
C LEU A 40 6.83 12.35 -6.76
N ALA A 41 6.23 13.44 -7.23
CA ALA A 41 6.98 14.57 -7.79
C ALA A 41 7.80 15.33 -6.72
N SER A 42 7.42 15.25 -5.45
CA SER A 42 8.11 15.91 -4.32
C SER A 42 9.21 15.06 -3.69
N LEU A 43 9.40 13.82 -4.13
CA LEU A 43 10.43 12.94 -3.56
C LEU A 43 11.82 13.53 -3.77
N PRO A 44 12.69 13.46 -2.75
CA PRO A 44 14.09 13.86 -2.86
C PRO A 44 14.81 13.16 -4.03
N ALA A 45 15.74 13.83 -4.67
CA ALA A 45 16.48 13.29 -5.82
C ALA A 45 17.31 12.05 -5.46
N ASP A 46 17.73 11.94 -4.21
CA ASP A 46 18.49 10.82 -3.62
C ASP A 46 17.61 9.65 -3.17
N THR A 47 16.28 9.75 -3.33
CA THR A 47 15.38 8.64 -3.04
C THR A 47 15.69 7.46 -3.96
N PRO A 48 15.97 6.25 -3.43
CA PRO A 48 16.18 5.06 -4.23
C PRO A 48 15.01 4.81 -5.18
N ARG A 49 15.29 4.56 -6.46
CA ARG A 49 14.27 4.32 -7.48
C ARG A 49 13.80 2.85 -7.48
N ARG A 50 13.58 2.30 -6.30
CA ARG A 50 12.94 1.00 -6.07
C ARG A 50 11.68 1.20 -5.24
N ALA A 51 10.59 0.59 -5.67
CA ALA A 51 9.31 0.68 -4.98
C ALA A 51 8.75 -0.72 -4.69
N LEU A 52 8.03 -0.84 -3.58
CA LEU A 52 7.25 -2.01 -3.20
C LEU A 52 5.78 -1.63 -3.21
N ASP A 53 4.96 -2.31 -4.02
CA ASP A 53 3.51 -2.16 -4.07
C ASP A 53 2.85 -3.41 -3.47
N LEU A 54 2.30 -3.26 -2.29
CA LEU A 54 1.64 -4.33 -1.54
C LEU A 54 0.13 -4.29 -1.80
N GLY A 55 -0.40 -5.34 -2.39
CA GLY A 55 -1.79 -5.39 -2.83
C GLY A 55 -2.01 -4.63 -4.13
N TYR A 56 -1.23 -4.96 -5.17
CA TYR A 56 -1.28 -4.23 -6.44
C TYR A 56 -2.65 -4.27 -7.14
N GLY A 57 -3.50 -5.28 -6.86
CA GLY A 57 -4.81 -5.43 -7.47
C GLY A 57 -4.78 -5.34 -8.99
N ALA A 58 -5.38 -4.29 -9.56
CA ALA A 58 -5.34 -4.02 -11.01
C ALA A 58 -4.03 -3.35 -11.48
N GLY A 59 -3.08 -3.06 -10.60
CA GLY A 59 -1.78 -2.49 -10.91
C GLY A 59 -1.78 -0.97 -11.16
N THR A 60 -2.79 -0.25 -10.73
CA THR A 60 -2.88 1.21 -10.98
C THR A 60 -1.70 1.96 -10.36
N TYR A 61 -1.35 1.66 -9.10
CA TYR A 61 -0.20 2.27 -8.45
C TYR A 61 1.12 1.71 -8.97
N THR A 62 1.20 0.39 -9.23
CA THR A 62 2.37 -0.24 -9.87
C THR A 62 2.77 0.46 -11.16
N ILE A 63 1.81 0.70 -12.06
CA ILE A 63 2.06 1.38 -13.35
C ILE A 63 2.51 2.80 -13.12
N ALA A 64 1.83 3.56 -12.27
CA ALA A 64 2.22 4.94 -11.97
C ALA A 64 3.63 5.06 -11.38
N LEU A 65 4.04 4.11 -10.54
CA LEU A 65 5.39 4.01 -10.00
C LEU A 65 6.42 3.73 -11.10
N ALA A 66 6.12 2.79 -12.02
CA ALA A 66 6.99 2.48 -13.14
C ALA A 66 7.13 3.67 -14.11
N GLU A 67 6.03 4.40 -14.38
CA GLU A 67 6.01 5.65 -15.15
C GLU A 67 6.85 6.75 -14.48
N ALA A 68 6.84 6.81 -13.14
CA ALA A 68 7.67 7.72 -12.36
C ALA A 68 9.16 7.28 -12.30
N GLY A 69 9.55 6.21 -13.00
CA GLY A 69 10.93 5.75 -13.13
C GLY A 69 11.40 4.79 -12.02
N PHE A 70 10.48 4.22 -11.24
CA PHE A 70 10.84 3.20 -10.25
C PHE A 70 10.94 1.81 -10.88
N THR A 71 11.86 1.00 -10.37
CA THR A 71 11.76 -0.46 -10.48
C THR A 71 10.82 -0.94 -9.37
N VAL A 72 9.75 -1.63 -9.75
CA VAL A 72 8.64 -1.97 -8.83
C VAL A 72 8.60 -3.46 -8.57
N VAL A 73 8.53 -3.84 -7.30
CA VAL A 73 8.11 -5.17 -6.88
C VAL A 73 6.64 -5.07 -6.47
N ALA A 74 5.77 -5.73 -7.22
CA ALA A 74 4.32 -5.71 -6.99
C ALA A 74 3.90 -7.06 -6.39
N VAL A 75 3.36 -7.05 -5.17
CA VAL A 75 3.00 -8.27 -4.42
C VAL A 75 1.50 -8.30 -4.19
N ASP A 76 0.85 -9.37 -4.63
CA ASP A 76 -0.56 -9.64 -4.35
C ASP A 76 -0.81 -11.15 -4.43
N GLN A 77 -1.87 -11.62 -3.78
CA GLN A 77 -2.40 -12.96 -3.99
C GLN A 77 -3.29 -13.05 -5.24
N ALA A 78 -3.67 -11.92 -5.83
CA ALA A 78 -4.45 -11.85 -7.05
C ALA A 78 -3.64 -12.38 -8.26
N PRO A 79 -4.33 -12.92 -9.28
CA PRO A 79 -3.66 -13.34 -10.52
C PRO A 79 -2.91 -12.19 -11.18
N ALA A 80 -1.73 -12.48 -11.73
CA ALA A 80 -0.89 -11.47 -12.39
C ALA A 80 -1.43 -11.01 -13.75
N GLU A 81 -2.24 -11.84 -14.42
CA GLU A 81 -2.67 -11.58 -15.80
C GLU A 81 -3.29 -10.19 -16.04
N PRO A 82 -4.18 -9.66 -15.16
CA PRO A 82 -4.76 -8.33 -15.38
C PRO A 82 -3.70 -7.23 -15.40
N LEU A 83 -2.71 -7.28 -14.50
CA LEU A 83 -1.60 -6.33 -14.48
C LEU A 83 -0.69 -6.52 -15.70
N LEU A 84 -0.28 -7.75 -15.98
CA LEU A 84 0.60 -8.06 -17.13
C LEU A 84 -0.06 -7.65 -18.44
N HIS A 85 -1.36 -7.89 -18.61
CA HIS A 85 -2.10 -7.45 -19.80
C HIS A 85 -2.08 -5.91 -19.97
N ARG A 86 -2.15 -5.15 -18.88
CA ARG A 86 -2.04 -3.69 -18.92
C ARG A 86 -0.63 -3.21 -19.26
N LEU A 87 0.40 -3.98 -18.92
CA LEU A 87 1.80 -3.66 -19.22
C LEU A 87 2.21 -4.04 -20.64
N LEU A 88 1.51 -4.99 -21.30
CA LEU A 88 1.85 -5.47 -22.64
C LEU A 88 2.12 -4.37 -23.68
N PRO A 89 1.32 -3.27 -23.75
CA PRO A 89 1.57 -2.19 -24.72
C PRO A 89 2.81 -1.35 -24.39
N HIS A 90 3.39 -1.47 -23.18
CA HIS A 90 4.43 -0.61 -22.63
C HIS A 90 5.65 -1.43 -22.18
N LYS A 91 6.47 -1.90 -23.13
CA LYS A 91 7.61 -2.79 -22.86
C LYS A 91 8.60 -2.22 -21.84
N ASP A 92 8.89 -0.94 -21.94
CA ASP A 92 9.79 -0.21 -21.05
C ASP A 92 9.26 -0.18 -19.58
N LEU A 93 7.95 -0.11 -19.40
CA LEU A 93 7.33 -0.22 -18.08
C LEU A 93 7.32 -1.67 -17.59
N ALA A 94 7.02 -2.62 -18.47
CA ALA A 94 7.02 -4.05 -18.14
C ALA A 94 8.39 -4.52 -17.62
N GLU A 95 9.49 -4.04 -18.20
CA GLU A 95 10.86 -4.35 -17.77
C GLU A 95 11.19 -3.81 -16.36
N ARG A 96 10.42 -2.82 -15.88
CA ARG A 96 10.59 -2.25 -14.54
C ARG A 96 9.76 -2.93 -13.47
N VAL A 97 8.84 -3.83 -13.82
CA VAL A 97 7.88 -4.43 -12.89
C VAL A 97 8.17 -5.90 -12.69
N THR A 98 8.41 -6.28 -11.45
CA THR A 98 8.46 -7.69 -11.02
C THR A 98 7.18 -8.01 -10.26
N VAL A 99 6.38 -8.94 -10.78
CA VAL A 99 5.14 -9.39 -10.14
C VAL A 99 5.41 -10.60 -9.27
N VAL A 100 4.93 -10.57 -8.04
CA VAL A 100 5.03 -11.66 -7.06
C VAL A 100 3.63 -12.06 -6.62
N GLU A 101 3.16 -13.22 -7.07
CA GLU A 101 1.90 -13.81 -6.61
C GLU A 101 2.11 -14.45 -5.24
N SER A 102 1.75 -13.76 -4.19
CA SER A 102 1.91 -14.21 -2.80
C SER A 102 0.92 -13.52 -1.87
N LEU A 103 0.56 -14.22 -0.81
CA LEU A 103 -0.08 -13.57 0.34
C LEU A 103 0.86 -12.51 0.91
N ILE A 104 0.36 -11.29 1.07
CA ILE A 104 1.15 -10.14 1.53
C ILE A 104 1.75 -10.41 2.92
N GLU A 105 0.97 -11.04 3.80
CA GLU A 105 1.42 -11.41 5.14
C GLU A 105 2.55 -12.45 5.15
N LYS A 106 2.77 -13.14 4.04
CA LYS A 106 3.92 -14.08 3.88
C LYS A 106 5.12 -13.44 3.20
N TYR A 107 4.94 -12.27 2.60
CA TYR A 107 6.04 -11.57 1.96
C TYR A 107 6.98 -10.96 3.00
N ALA A 108 8.24 -11.33 2.95
CA ALA A 108 9.27 -10.77 3.83
C ALA A 108 9.94 -9.58 3.12
N VAL A 109 9.77 -8.39 3.68
CA VAL A 109 10.47 -7.19 3.18
C VAL A 109 11.92 -7.28 3.64
N GLN A 110 12.82 -7.62 2.72
CA GLN A 110 14.27 -7.80 3.01
C GLN A 110 15.14 -6.76 2.31
N GLU A 111 14.59 -6.01 1.39
CA GLU A 111 15.29 -5.05 0.57
C GLU A 111 14.96 -3.61 0.98
N ASP A 112 15.88 -2.71 0.67
CA ASP A 112 15.70 -1.28 0.88
C ASP A 112 14.92 -0.68 -0.29
N PHE A 113 13.68 -0.30 -0.04
CA PHE A 113 12.81 0.36 -1.00
C PHE A 113 12.74 1.86 -0.69
N GLY A 114 12.98 2.71 -1.66
CA GLY A 114 12.78 4.16 -1.52
C GLY A 114 11.32 4.54 -1.32
N LEU A 115 10.39 3.69 -1.81
CA LEU A 115 8.95 3.90 -1.66
C LEU A 115 8.23 2.57 -1.40
N LEU A 116 7.38 2.55 -0.39
CA LEU A 116 6.43 1.47 -0.15
C LEU A 116 5.00 2.03 -0.30
N VAL A 117 4.18 1.32 -1.06
CA VAL A 117 2.75 1.62 -1.22
C VAL A 117 1.93 0.43 -0.74
N ALA A 118 0.88 0.70 0.04
CA ALA A 118 -0.13 -0.30 0.41
C ALA A 118 -1.50 0.39 0.44
N LYS A 119 -2.25 0.26 -0.66
CA LYS A 119 -3.55 0.92 -0.78
C LYS A 119 -4.69 -0.07 -0.62
N ASP A 120 -5.58 0.23 0.33
CA ASP A 120 -6.84 -0.49 0.57
C ASP A 120 -6.67 -2.02 0.73
N VAL A 121 -5.55 -2.45 1.31
CA VAL A 121 -5.20 -3.88 1.47
C VAL A 121 -4.92 -4.28 2.91
N LEU A 122 -4.27 -3.43 3.70
CA LEU A 122 -3.79 -3.78 5.04
C LEU A 122 -4.93 -4.13 6.01
N HIS A 123 -6.10 -3.55 5.85
CA HIS A 123 -7.26 -3.85 6.70
C HIS A 123 -7.80 -5.29 6.54
N TYR A 124 -7.44 -6.01 5.47
CA TYR A 124 -7.77 -7.43 5.29
C TYR A 124 -6.83 -8.38 6.03
N LEU A 125 -5.71 -7.88 6.53
CA LEU A 125 -4.76 -8.65 7.34
C LEU A 125 -5.18 -8.63 8.83
N SER A 126 -4.58 -9.48 9.66
CA SER A 126 -4.68 -9.33 11.10
C SER A 126 -3.85 -8.13 11.59
N GLN A 127 -4.19 -7.55 12.74
CA GLN A 127 -3.36 -6.47 13.32
C GLN A 127 -1.90 -6.92 13.50
N HIS A 128 -1.71 -8.16 13.96
CA HIS A 128 -0.38 -8.74 14.12
C HIS A 128 0.40 -8.80 12.80
N ASP A 129 -0.25 -9.21 11.69
CA ASP A 129 0.40 -9.31 10.40
C ASP A 129 0.72 -7.92 9.83
N VAL A 130 -0.18 -6.93 9.99
CA VAL A 130 0.09 -5.54 9.61
C VAL A 130 1.30 -5.00 10.37
N GLU A 131 1.33 -5.14 11.70
CA GLU A 131 2.42 -4.65 12.53
C GLU A 131 3.75 -5.36 12.18
N ARG A 132 3.72 -6.67 11.97
CA ARG A 132 4.90 -7.45 11.57
C ARG A 132 5.44 -7.01 10.21
N LEU A 133 4.56 -6.85 9.22
CA LEU A 133 4.91 -6.46 7.85
C LEU A 133 5.52 -5.05 7.81
N LEU A 134 4.85 -4.07 8.43
CA LEU A 134 5.32 -2.68 8.45
C LEU A 134 6.60 -2.53 9.29
N THR A 135 6.71 -3.23 10.43
CA THR A 135 7.95 -3.27 11.21
C THR A 135 9.12 -3.87 10.40
N GLY A 136 8.85 -4.91 9.62
CA GLY A 136 9.83 -5.49 8.70
C GLY A 136 10.30 -4.46 7.66
N ALA A 137 9.36 -3.73 7.05
CA ALA A 137 9.66 -2.68 6.09
C ALA A 137 10.50 -1.55 6.70
N VAL A 138 10.13 -1.08 7.90
CA VAL A 138 10.89 -0.05 8.64
C VAL A 138 12.31 -0.52 8.95
N ARG A 139 12.49 -1.77 9.37
CA ARG A 139 13.83 -2.34 9.68
C ARG A 139 14.70 -2.51 8.44
N SER A 140 14.09 -2.75 7.28
CA SER A 140 14.81 -2.91 6.01
C SER A 140 15.19 -1.57 5.37
N SER A 141 14.60 -0.46 5.84
CA SER A 141 14.87 0.89 5.35
C SER A 141 16.24 1.38 5.81
N ARG A 142 17.15 1.61 4.87
CA ARG A 142 18.54 2.05 5.09
C ARG A 142 18.88 3.39 4.46
N SER A 143 18.01 3.91 3.62
CA SER A 143 18.17 5.14 2.86
C SER A 143 16.99 6.07 3.09
N VAL A 144 16.86 7.12 2.28
CA VAL A 144 15.65 7.95 2.24
C VAL A 144 14.48 7.09 1.83
N ASN A 145 13.50 6.97 2.69
CA ASN A 145 12.35 6.09 2.53
C ASN A 145 11.05 6.85 2.75
N LEU A 146 10.03 6.46 1.99
CA LEU A 146 8.67 6.93 2.15
C LEU A 146 7.70 5.75 2.08
N HIS A 147 6.80 5.66 3.06
CA HIS A 147 5.69 4.71 3.04
C HIS A 147 4.37 5.46 2.84
N TYR A 148 3.61 5.08 1.83
CA TYR A 148 2.28 5.59 1.53
C TYR A 148 1.26 4.49 1.76
N LEU A 149 0.38 4.67 2.75
CA LEU A 149 -0.62 3.67 3.10
C LEU A 149 -2.03 4.29 3.02
N GLU A 150 -2.97 3.55 2.46
CA GLU A 150 -4.41 3.82 2.62
C GLU A 150 -5.05 2.64 3.32
N VAL A 151 -5.62 2.88 4.50
CA VAL A 151 -6.16 1.83 5.38
C VAL A 151 -7.56 2.21 5.83
N PHE A 152 -8.50 1.30 5.71
CA PHE A 152 -9.82 1.49 6.30
C PHE A 152 -9.85 1.06 7.77
N THR A 153 -10.50 1.89 8.59
CA THR A 153 -10.77 1.65 10.01
C THR A 153 -12.26 1.76 10.28
N ALA A 154 -12.72 1.26 11.44
CA ALA A 154 -14.13 1.30 11.85
C ALA A 154 -15.10 0.78 10.76
N ILE A 155 -14.70 -0.27 10.08
CA ILE A 155 -15.41 -0.79 8.92
C ILE A 155 -16.75 -1.40 9.32
N SER A 156 -17.82 -0.96 8.63
CA SER A 156 -19.14 -1.56 8.63
C SER A 156 -19.50 -1.99 7.21
N ARG A 157 -19.89 -3.26 7.04
CA ARG A 157 -20.37 -3.81 5.78
C ARG A 157 -21.73 -4.41 5.94
N THR A 158 -22.60 -4.19 4.96
CA THR A 158 -23.96 -4.77 4.96
C THR A 158 -24.26 -5.47 3.64
N ASP A 159 -24.99 -6.57 3.71
CA ASP A 159 -25.54 -7.26 2.55
C ASP A 159 -26.76 -6.51 1.99
N ALA A 160 -27.29 -6.99 0.86
CA ALA A 160 -28.48 -6.43 0.21
C ALA A 160 -29.75 -6.46 1.11
N ARG A 161 -29.76 -7.25 2.19
CA ARG A 161 -30.85 -7.37 3.16
C ARG A 161 -30.60 -6.56 4.42
N GLY A 162 -29.46 -5.85 4.54
CA GLY A 162 -29.07 -5.09 5.71
C GLY A 162 -28.40 -5.94 6.80
N GLY A 163 -28.05 -7.20 6.51
CA GLY A 163 -27.31 -8.06 7.42
C GLY A 163 -25.83 -7.62 7.48
N GLN A 164 -25.25 -7.64 8.69
CA GLN A 164 -23.84 -7.31 8.87
C GLN A 164 -22.93 -8.37 8.26
N ILE A 165 -21.91 -7.94 7.51
CA ILE A 165 -20.88 -8.80 6.92
C ILE A 165 -19.56 -8.60 7.68
N HIS A 166 -18.95 -9.69 8.12
CA HIS A 166 -17.64 -9.73 8.74
C HIS A 166 -16.67 -10.56 7.90
N ILE A 167 -15.42 -10.10 7.81
CA ILE A 167 -14.34 -10.84 7.17
C ILE A 167 -13.47 -11.46 8.26
N GLU A 168 -13.16 -12.74 8.12
CA GLU A 168 -12.33 -13.48 9.05
C GLU A 168 -10.89 -12.96 9.02
N GLY A 169 -10.32 -12.72 10.22
CA GLY A 169 -8.93 -12.29 10.36
C GLY A 169 -8.65 -10.85 9.94
N GLU A 170 -9.68 -10.04 9.73
CA GLU A 170 -9.55 -8.61 9.43
C GLU A 170 -9.02 -7.82 10.63
N ALA A 171 -8.18 -6.80 10.40
CA ALA A 171 -7.50 -6.03 11.44
C ALA A 171 -8.46 -5.32 12.41
N ARG A 172 -9.64 -4.89 11.94
CA ARG A 172 -10.65 -4.16 12.75
C ARG A 172 -10.07 -3.01 13.56
N TYR A 173 -9.17 -2.24 12.95
CA TYR A 173 -8.67 -1.03 13.58
C TYR A 173 -9.79 -0.02 13.80
N THR A 174 -9.73 0.68 14.94
CA THR A 174 -10.31 2.01 15.08
C THR A 174 -9.23 3.05 14.74
N SER A 175 -9.61 4.32 14.57
CA SER A 175 -8.63 5.40 14.34
C SER A 175 -7.59 5.45 15.46
N ASP A 176 -8.01 5.30 16.73
CA ASP A 176 -7.11 5.30 17.89
C ASP A 176 -6.14 4.10 17.90
N THR A 177 -6.65 2.89 17.60
CA THR A 177 -5.79 1.70 17.64
C THR A 177 -4.80 1.68 16.48
N LEU A 178 -5.21 2.16 15.30
CA LEU A 178 -4.29 2.34 14.18
C LEU A 178 -3.26 3.43 14.48
N GLY A 179 -3.69 4.58 15.03
CA GLY A 179 -2.78 5.68 15.40
C GLY A 179 -1.67 5.19 16.34
N ARG A 180 -2.03 4.51 17.43
CA ARG A 180 -1.05 3.92 18.36
C ARG A 180 -0.14 2.89 17.73
N ALA A 181 -0.65 2.07 16.80
CA ALA A 181 0.19 1.12 16.08
C ALA A 181 1.22 1.83 15.19
N LEU A 182 0.78 2.87 14.46
CA LEU A 182 1.67 3.66 13.61
C LEU A 182 2.76 4.37 14.42
N GLU A 183 2.42 4.98 15.56
CA GLU A 183 3.39 5.61 16.47
C GLU A 183 4.49 4.64 16.92
N ARG A 184 4.11 3.39 17.25
CA ARG A 184 5.09 2.37 17.64
C ARG A 184 5.94 1.87 16.47
N ILE A 185 5.32 1.67 15.30
CA ILE A 185 5.99 1.11 14.11
C ILE A 185 6.98 2.11 13.52
N TYR A 186 6.56 3.37 13.45
CA TYR A 186 7.30 4.46 12.80
C TYR A 186 8.02 5.36 13.80
N ASP A 187 8.45 4.81 14.94
CA ASP A 187 9.24 5.57 15.91
C ASP A 187 10.48 6.19 15.24
N GLY A 188 10.65 7.50 15.43
CA GLY A 188 11.72 8.29 14.80
C GLY A 188 11.52 8.61 13.30
N TRP A 189 10.34 8.36 12.74
CA TRP A 189 9.93 8.81 11.41
C TRP A 189 9.04 10.04 11.49
N ASP A 190 9.00 10.81 10.42
CA ASP A 190 7.99 11.86 10.22
C ASP A 190 6.72 11.21 9.67
N VAL A 191 5.64 11.27 10.44
CA VAL A 191 4.37 10.58 10.11
C VAL A 191 3.24 11.60 10.06
N SER A 192 2.54 11.67 8.94
CA SER A 192 1.29 12.38 8.79
C SER A 192 0.14 11.41 8.51
N VAL A 193 -0.99 11.61 9.15
CA VAL A 193 -2.21 10.82 8.94
C VAL A 193 -3.37 11.75 8.65
N ARG A 194 -4.05 11.51 7.54
CA ARG A 194 -5.30 12.18 7.18
C ARG A 194 -6.44 11.18 7.29
N TRP A 195 -7.49 11.58 8.00
CA TRP A 195 -8.69 10.78 8.21
C TRP A 195 -9.84 11.34 7.38
N GLU A 196 -10.57 10.47 6.68
CA GLU A 196 -11.72 10.83 5.84
C GLU A 196 -12.80 9.76 5.95
N ASP A 197 -14.05 10.19 6.12
CA ASP A 197 -15.17 9.28 6.05
C ASP A 197 -15.31 8.76 4.62
N HIS A 198 -15.59 7.47 4.50
CA HIS A 198 -15.75 6.80 3.23
C HIS A 198 -17.02 5.96 3.24
N THR A 199 -17.85 6.16 2.23
CA THR A 199 -19.12 5.45 2.07
C THR A 199 -19.26 5.00 0.63
N GLU A 200 -19.59 3.71 0.45
CA GLU A 200 -19.98 3.17 -0.85
C GLU A 200 -21.46 2.80 -0.85
N GLN A 201 -22.15 3.16 -1.92
CA GLN A 201 -23.58 2.95 -2.06
C GLN A 201 -23.88 2.07 -3.29
N ASP A 202 -24.86 1.20 -3.14
CA ASP A 202 -25.44 0.48 -4.26
C ASP A 202 -26.14 1.48 -5.19
N THR A 203 -25.71 1.53 -6.45
CA THR A 203 -26.20 2.52 -7.43
C THR A 203 -27.67 2.36 -7.77
N ARG A 204 -28.28 1.18 -7.53
CA ARG A 204 -29.67 0.92 -7.83
C ARG A 204 -30.61 1.27 -6.68
N SER A 205 -30.19 0.94 -5.45
CA SER A 205 -31.02 1.15 -4.26
C SER A 205 -30.68 2.41 -3.48
N GLY A 206 -29.52 3.04 -3.73
CA GLY A 206 -28.99 4.16 -2.95
C GLY A 206 -28.58 3.79 -1.52
N ARG A 207 -28.63 2.50 -1.16
CA ARG A 207 -28.26 2.04 0.19
C ARG A 207 -26.75 1.96 0.33
N SER A 208 -26.24 2.42 1.47
CA SER A 208 -24.87 2.20 1.85
C SER A 208 -24.65 0.69 2.13
N TYR A 209 -23.60 0.13 1.51
CA TYR A 209 -23.18 -1.25 1.77
C TYR A 209 -21.79 -1.32 2.41
N PHE A 210 -21.03 -0.23 2.36
CA PHE A 210 -19.72 -0.12 2.98
C PHE A 210 -19.56 1.28 3.59
N GLU A 211 -19.25 1.33 4.85
CA GLU A 211 -18.92 2.55 5.59
C GLU A 211 -17.65 2.34 6.39
N ALA A 212 -16.76 3.30 6.38
CA ALA A 212 -15.48 3.23 7.06
C ALA A 212 -14.88 4.63 7.24
N THR A 213 -13.87 4.74 8.09
CA THR A 213 -12.95 5.89 8.07
C THR A 213 -11.68 5.47 7.35
N ARG A 214 -11.30 6.18 6.28
CA ARG A 214 -10.03 5.97 5.56
C ARG A 214 -8.93 6.77 6.22
N ALA A 215 -7.84 6.10 6.59
CA ALA A 215 -6.59 6.71 6.95
C ALA A 215 -5.66 6.76 5.74
N THR A 216 -5.24 7.96 5.32
CA THR A 216 -4.11 8.12 4.38
C THR A 216 -2.89 8.46 5.22
N VAL A 217 -1.90 7.57 5.23
CA VAL A 217 -0.67 7.68 6.00
C VAL A 217 0.48 7.96 5.06
N VAL A 218 1.27 8.97 5.39
CA VAL A 218 2.57 9.23 4.76
C VAL A 218 3.60 9.22 5.88
N ALA A 219 4.46 8.21 5.88
CA ALA A 219 5.57 8.10 6.82
C ALA A 219 6.88 8.23 6.05
N SER A 220 7.76 9.11 6.48
CA SER A 220 9.04 9.36 5.81
C SER A 220 10.19 9.40 6.79
N ARG A 221 11.35 8.95 6.31
CA ARG A 221 12.60 9.01 7.06
C ARG A 221 13.70 9.48 6.15
N ARG A 222 14.48 10.45 6.65
CA ARG A 222 15.74 10.87 6.04
C ARG A 222 16.87 10.47 6.97
N PHE A 223 17.84 9.74 6.45
CA PHE A 223 19.08 9.51 7.17
C PHE A 223 19.98 10.74 7.00
N PRO A 224 20.68 11.20 8.04
CA PRO A 224 21.71 12.21 7.86
C PRO A 224 22.71 11.72 6.84
N ALA A 225 23.13 12.59 5.91
CA ALA A 225 24.17 12.26 4.94
C ALA A 225 25.39 11.72 5.71
N PRO A 226 26.08 10.68 5.22
CA PRO A 226 27.30 10.21 5.84
C PRO A 226 28.25 11.40 5.96
N VAL A 227 28.73 11.65 7.19
CA VAL A 227 29.71 12.72 7.43
C VAL A 227 30.93 12.34 6.61
N SER A 228 31.22 13.12 5.53
CA SER A 228 32.48 12.95 4.78
C SER A 228 33.61 13.01 5.77
N PRO A 229 34.52 12.01 5.78
CA PRO A 229 35.70 12.10 6.63
C PRO A 229 36.41 13.40 6.29
N ALA A 230 36.57 14.24 7.31
CA ALA A 230 37.28 15.50 7.16
C ALA A 230 38.65 15.19 6.52
N ALA A 231 38.91 15.85 5.40
CA ALA A 231 40.22 15.76 4.75
C ALA A 231 41.27 16.10 5.80
N THR A 232 42.01 15.10 6.22
CA THR A 232 43.19 15.28 7.07
C THR A 232 44.17 16.17 6.32
N SER A 233 44.15 17.46 6.66
CA SER A 233 45.13 18.41 6.17
C SER A 233 46.52 17.92 6.66
N GLY A 234 47.27 17.25 5.78
CA GLY A 234 48.67 16.98 6.01
C GLY A 234 49.38 18.29 6.21
N ARG A 235 49.80 18.56 7.42
CA ARG A 235 50.87 19.53 7.68
C ARG A 235 52.16 18.87 7.23
N GLU A 236 52.58 19.23 6.03
CA GLU A 236 53.98 19.15 5.69
C GLU A 236 54.74 20.15 6.54
N THR A 237 55.54 19.63 7.46
CA THR A 237 56.60 20.41 8.15
C THR A 237 57.85 20.33 7.31
N ALA A 238 58.27 21.45 6.79
CA ALA A 238 59.59 21.68 6.23
C ALA A 238 60.64 21.71 7.32
#